data_e9149697ea281dfc0f9e784b878bfdc2
#
_entry.id   e9149697ea281dfc0f9e784b878bfdc2
#
_cell.length_a   1.000
_cell.length_b   1.000
_cell.length_c   1.000
_cell.angle_alpha   90.00
_cell.angle_beta   90.00
_cell.angle_gamma   90.00
#
_symmetry.space_group_name_H-M   'P 1'
#
loop_
_entity.id
_entity.type
_entity.pdbx_description
1 polymer ?
#
loop_
_entity_poly.entity_id
_entity_poly.type
_entity_poly.pdbx_seq_one_letter_code
_entity_poly.pdbx_strand_id
1 'polypeptide(L)'
;VKTANERFAGALNTYTIEAMMQDGKALQAGTSHNLGQNFAKAFDVTFTNKDNQPEYVWANSWGVSTRLMGALIMTHSDDNGLVLPPHLAPIQVVIIPVYKNVEQLAQITESVMPIVSRFKELGISVKYDDAENKRPGFKFADYELKGVPVRLVIGARDLEKGVVEVMRRDTLEKHEAPLAGIADYVNTLLEEIQQNIFDKAAKLRADRTYICDSYDDFKARIDGGGFFLCHWDGTPETEELIK
;
A
#
# COMPACT_ATOMS: atom_id res chain seq x y z
N VAL A 1 -0.82 3.55 22.26
CA VAL A 1 -1.91 3.42 23.23
C VAL A 1 -2.68 4.72 23.26
N LYS A 2 -4.00 4.66 23.18
CA LYS A 2 -4.86 5.86 23.30
C LYS A 2 -4.98 6.29 24.77
N THR A 3 -5.07 7.60 24.97
CA THR A 3 -5.36 8.18 26.29
C THR A 3 -6.75 7.76 26.80
N ALA A 4 -7.07 8.07 28.05
CA ALA A 4 -8.38 7.78 28.61
C ALA A 4 -9.53 8.48 27.83
N ASN A 5 -9.30 9.71 27.35
CA ASN A 5 -10.28 10.51 26.61
C ASN A 5 -10.48 10.01 25.17
N GLU A 6 -9.44 9.40 24.57
CA GLU A 6 -9.45 8.91 23.19
C GLU A 6 -9.78 7.41 23.07
N ARG A 7 -9.85 6.73 24.21
CA ARG A 7 -10.09 5.30 24.29
C ARG A 7 -11.51 4.96 23.88
N PHE A 8 -11.68 3.81 23.23
CA PHE A 8 -13.01 3.27 22.91
C PHE A 8 -13.82 3.07 24.19
N ALA A 9 -15.05 3.56 24.20
CA ALA A 9 -15.94 3.48 25.35
C ALA A 9 -16.18 2.03 25.77
N GLY A 10 -15.92 1.72 27.05
CA GLY A 10 -16.01 0.37 27.60
C GLY A 10 -14.74 -0.49 27.45
N ALA A 11 -13.71 -0.03 26.76
CA ALA A 11 -12.43 -0.71 26.72
C ALA A 11 -11.55 -0.36 27.94
N LEU A 12 -10.76 -1.32 28.40
CA LEU A 12 -9.70 -1.08 29.39
C LEU A 12 -8.51 -0.37 28.74
N ASN A 13 -8.15 -0.80 27.50
CA ASN A 13 -7.09 -0.20 26.71
C ASN A 13 -7.49 -0.18 25.25
N THR A 14 -7.03 0.83 24.50
CA THR A 14 -7.13 0.92 23.04
C THR A 14 -5.75 1.15 22.47
N TYR A 15 -5.38 0.29 21.52
CA TYR A 15 -4.15 0.39 20.73
C TYR A 15 -4.52 0.76 19.30
N THR A 16 -3.70 1.60 18.67
CA THR A 16 -3.89 2.00 17.27
C THR A 16 -2.62 1.83 16.47
N ILE A 17 -2.79 1.59 15.18
CA ILE A 17 -1.74 1.71 14.17
C ILE A 17 -2.00 3.03 13.47
N GLU A 18 -1.03 3.94 13.53
CA GLU A 18 -1.09 5.24 12.86
C GLU A 18 -0.09 5.25 11.70
N ALA A 19 -0.57 5.49 10.49
CA ALA A 19 0.26 5.62 9.30
C ALA A 19 0.52 7.08 8.99
N MET A 20 1.76 7.41 8.62
CA MET A 20 2.13 8.76 8.20
C MET A 20 1.81 8.93 6.71
N MET A 21 1.02 9.97 6.39
CA MET A 21 0.70 10.35 5.02
C MET A 21 1.81 11.26 4.46
N GLN A 22 1.83 11.48 3.14
CA GLN A 22 2.86 12.29 2.47
C GLN A 22 2.88 13.75 2.96
N ASP A 23 1.75 14.28 3.41
CA ASP A 23 1.63 15.62 4.00
C ASP A 23 2.12 15.69 5.46
N GLY A 24 2.57 14.58 6.04
CA GLY A 24 3.03 14.48 7.42
C GLY A 24 1.92 14.31 8.46
N LYS A 25 0.67 14.16 8.04
CA LYS A 25 -0.44 13.86 8.95
C LYS A 25 -0.53 12.37 9.25
N ALA A 26 -0.93 12.05 10.47
CA ALA A 26 -1.21 10.68 10.87
C ALA A 26 -2.62 10.26 10.47
N LEU A 27 -2.75 9.04 9.93
CA LEU A 27 -4.04 8.41 9.65
C LEU A 27 -4.14 7.10 10.45
N GLN A 28 -5.19 6.99 11.27
CA GLN A 28 -5.48 5.75 11.99
C GLN A 28 -5.83 4.63 10.99
N ALA A 29 -4.97 3.62 10.94
CA ALA A 29 -5.06 2.51 9.99
C ALA A 29 -5.72 1.25 10.58
N GLY A 30 -5.68 1.09 11.91
CA GLY A 30 -6.31 -0.04 12.58
C GLY A 30 -6.36 0.16 14.09
N THR A 31 -7.23 -0.61 14.76
CA THR A 31 -7.39 -0.56 16.21
C THR A 31 -7.44 -1.95 16.83
N SER A 32 -7.01 -2.04 18.07
CA SER A 32 -7.19 -3.18 18.94
C SER A 32 -7.67 -2.70 20.32
N HIS A 33 -8.80 -3.25 20.78
CA HIS A 33 -9.42 -2.88 22.03
C HIS A 33 -9.37 -4.08 22.98
N ASN A 34 -8.77 -3.90 24.15
CA ASN A 34 -8.95 -4.81 25.28
C ASN A 34 -10.24 -4.40 26.00
N LEU A 35 -11.28 -5.17 25.81
CA LEU A 35 -12.60 -4.90 26.42
C LEU A 35 -12.71 -5.43 27.86
N GLY A 36 -11.73 -6.22 28.30
CA GLY A 36 -11.80 -6.88 29.59
C GLY A 36 -13.06 -7.72 29.71
N GLN A 37 -13.79 -7.57 30.80
CA GLN A 37 -15.08 -8.21 31.04
C GLN A 37 -16.27 -7.22 30.99
N ASN A 38 -16.05 -5.96 30.61
CA ASN A 38 -17.08 -4.92 30.72
C ASN A 38 -18.32 -5.25 29.90
N PHE A 39 -18.15 -5.64 28.63
CA PHE A 39 -19.26 -6.04 27.77
C PHE A 39 -19.84 -7.40 28.17
N ALA A 40 -19.00 -8.35 28.60
CA ALA A 40 -19.43 -9.63 29.07
C ALA A 40 -20.37 -9.50 30.28
N LYS A 41 -20.09 -8.62 31.22
CA LYS A 41 -20.97 -8.32 32.36
C LYS A 41 -22.25 -7.62 31.94
N ALA A 42 -22.15 -6.67 30.99
CA ALA A 42 -23.34 -5.94 30.50
C ALA A 42 -24.33 -6.84 29.73
N PHE A 43 -23.83 -7.85 29.01
CA PHE A 43 -24.61 -8.77 28.19
C PHE A 43 -24.79 -10.16 28.82
N ASP A 44 -24.32 -10.34 30.04
CA ASP A 44 -24.36 -11.63 30.79
C ASP A 44 -23.73 -12.81 30.03
N VAL A 45 -22.57 -12.58 29.42
CA VAL A 45 -21.84 -13.60 28.64
C VAL A 45 -20.87 -14.33 29.54
N THR A 46 -21.19 -15.57 29.92
CA THR A 46 -20.41 -16.39 30.83
C THR A 46 -19.98 -17.69 30.16
N PHE A 47 -18.97 -18.34 30.75
CA PHE A 47 -18.56 -19.69 30.44
C PHE A 47 -18.36 -20.47 31.76
N THR A 48 -18.39 -21.80 31.69
CA THR A 48 -18.05 -22.64 32.85
C THR A 48 -16.54 -22.84 32.88
N ASN A 49 -15.92 -22.37 33.97
CA ASN A 49 -14.49 -22.51 34.16
C ASN A 49 -14.10 -23.95 34.61
N LYS A 50 -12.79 -24.22 34.77
CA LYS A 50 -12.26 -25.52 35.15
C LYS A 50 -12.74 -26.01 36.51
N ASP A 51 -13.20 -25.12 37.38
CA ASP A 51 -13.73 -25.40 38.71
C ASP A 51 -15.25 -25.58 38.72
N ASN A 52 -15.84 -25.72 37.49
CA ASN A 52 -17.26 -25.88 37.23
C ASN A 52 -18.12 -24.71 37.75
N GLN A 53 -17.56 -23.49 37.71
CA GLN A 53 -18.23 -22.26 38.14
C GLN A 53 -18.43 -21.34 36.92
N PRO A 54 -19.55 -20.57 36.86
CA PRO A 54 -19.75 -19.56 35.83
C PRO A 54 -18.77 -18.39 36.01
N GLU A 55 -18.14 -17.98 34.92
CA GLU A 55 -17.19 -16.86 34.89
C GLU A 55 -17.44 -16.03 33.67
N TYR A 56 -17.34 -14.68 33.77
CA TYR A 56 -17.48 -13.78 32.63
C TYR A 56 -16.29 -13.92 31.69
N VAL A 57 -16.57 -13.92 30.37
CA VAL A 57 -15.54 -13.99 29.36
C VAL A 57 -14.71 -12.70 29.28
N TRP A 58 -13.44 -12.84 28.95
CA TRP A 58 -12.59 -11.73 28.53
C TRP A 58 -12.70 -11.56 27.03
N ALA A 59 -12.78 -10.30 26.57
CA ALA A 59 -12.97 -10.02 25.17
C ALA A 59 -11.95 -9.01 24.63
N ASN A 60 -11.53 -9.22 23.38
CA ASN A 60 -10.79 -8.27 22.58
C ASN A 60 -11.55 -8.01 21.29
N SER A 61 -11.40 -6.80 20.74
CA SER A 61 -11.99 -6.42 19.45
C SER A 61 -10.90 -5.78 18.59
N TRP A 62 -10.82 -6.19 17.33
CA TRP A 62 -9.89 -5.62 16.36
C TRP A 62 -10.69 -5.09 15.17
N GLY A 63 -10.26 -3.96 14.63
CA GLY A 63 -10.95 -3.34 13.53
C GLY A 63 -10.01 -2.71 12.51
N VAL A 64 -10.30 -3.01 11.24
CA VAL A 64 -9.82 -2.29 10.07
C VAL A 64 -11.00 -1.94 9.20
N SER A 65 -10.90 -0.91 8.38
CA SER A 65 -11.97 -0.50 7.49
C SER A 65 -11.45 -0.18 6.09
N THR A 66 -12.34 0.16 5.17
CA THR A 66 -11.98 0.64 3.82
C THR A 66 -11.13 1.92 3.82
N ARG A 67 -10.96 2.58 4.98
CA ARG A 67 -9.97 3.65 5.17
C ARG A 67 -8.56 3.24 4.74
N LEU A 68 -8.19 1.95 4.85
CA LEU A 68 -6.90 1.43 4.38
C LEU A 68 -6.67 1.68 2.89
N MET A 69 -7.72 1.72 2.06
CA MET A 69 -7.60 2.09 0.65
C MET A 69 -7.17 3.55 0.49
N GLY A 70 -7.78 4.45 1.27
CA GLY A 70 -7.38 5.86 1.34
C GLY A 70 -5.95 6.02 1.86
N ALA A 71 -5.57 5.27 2.90
CA ALA A 71 -4.21 5.26 3.43
C ALA A 71 -3.18 4.87 2.35
N LEU A 72 -3.45 3.80 1.60
CA LEU A 72 -2.59 3.36 0.50
C LEU A 72 -2.37 4.45 -0.55
N ILE A 73 -3.45 5.10 -0.97
CA ILE A 73 -3.43 6.20 -1.95
C ILE A 73 -2.62 7.37 -1.41
N MET A 74 -2.93 7.86 -0.21
CA MET A 74 -2.29 9.03 0.39
C MET A 74 -0.82 8.80 0.78
N THR A 75 -0.40 7.55 0.96
CA THR A 75 0.98 7.23 1.29
C THR A 75 1.88 7.08 0.06
N HIS A 76 1.36 6.55 -1.04
CA HIS A 76 2.22 6.10 -2.15
C HIS A 76 1.93 6.76 -3.50
N SER A 77 0.70 7.25 -3.73
CA SER A 77 0.31 7.79 -5.04
C SER A 77 0.92 9.16 -5.33
N ASP A 78 0.95 9.54 -6.60
CA ASP A 78 1.47 10.81 -7.10
C ASP A 78 0.45 11.51 -8.01
N ASP A 79 0.82 12.63 -8.61
CA ASP A 79 -0.06 13.43 -9.49
C ASP A 79 -0.42 12.71 -10.81
N ASN A 80 0.28 11.64 -11.18
CA ASN A 80 -0.02 10.82 -12.35
C ASN A 80 -1.02 9.69 -12.06
N GLY A 81 -1.33 9.43 -10.79
CA GLY A 81 -2.31 8.43 -10.38
C GLY A 81 -1.82 7.51 -9.25
N LEU A 82 -2.39 6.31 -9.19
CA LEU A 82 -2.04 5.34 -8.18
C LEU A 82 -0.60 4.84 -8.34
N VAL A 83 0.07 4.58 -7.22
CA VAL A 83 1.31 3.79 -7.13
C VAL A 83 1.02 2.62 -6.21
N LEU A 84 0.78 1.47 -6.79
CA LEU A 84 0.38 0.29 -6.03
C LEU A 84 1.59 -0.59 -5.70
N PRO A 85 1.75 -0.99 -4.43
CA PRO A 85 2.67 -2.06 -4.10
C PRO A 85 2.35 -3.33 -4.90
N PRO A 86 3.32 -3.98 -5.55
CA PRO A 86 3.07 -5.17 -6.37
C PRO A 86 2.25 -6.26 -5.69
N HIS A 87 2.45 -6.50 -4.39
CA HIS A 87 1.69 -7.51 -3.63
C HIS A 87 0.20 -7.17 -3.46
N LEU A 88 -0.22 -5.93 -3.71
CA LEU A 88 -1.62 -5.47 -3.62
C LEU A 88 -2.22 -5.12 -5.00
N ALA A 89 -1.40 -5.05 -6.04
CA ALA A 89 -1.84 -4.64 -7.37
C ALA A 89 -2.71 -5.73 -8.02
N PRO A 90 -3.95 -5.43 -8.43
CA PRO A 90 -4.81 -6.39 -9.14
C PRO A 90 -4.23 -6.81 -10.49
N ILE A 91 -3.49 -5.92 -11.13
CA ILE A 91 -2.69 -6.16 -12.34
C ILE A 91 -1.26 -5.74 -12.00
N GLN A 92 -0.35 -6.70 -11.97
CA GLN A 92 1.06 -6.44 -11.66
C GLN A 92 1.85 -6.02 -12.90
N VAL A 93 1.50 -6.60 -14.05
CA VAL A 93 2.15 -6.36 -15.33
C VAL A 93 1.11 -6.11 -16.40
N VAL A 94 1.29 -5.06 -17.19
CA VAL A 94 0.54 -4.87 -18.42
C VAL A 94 1.48 -4.94 -19.62
N ILE A 95 1.09 -5.66 -20.66
CA ILE A 95 1.81 -5.75 -21.93
C ILE A 95 0.97 -5.04 -23.00
N ILE A 96 1.56 -4.07 -23.67
CA ILE A 96 0.88 -3.25 -24.68
C ILE A 96 1.60 -3.38 -26.02
N PRO A 97 0.96 -4.00 -27.02
CA PRO A 97 1.52 -4.06 -28.37
C PRO A 97 1.40 -2.71 -29.07
N VAL A 98 2.44 -2.34 -29.83
CA VAL A 98 2.45 -1.18 -30.71
C VAL A 98 2.62 -1.64 -32.16
N TYR A 99 1.57 -1.49 -32.95
CA TYR A 99 1.49 -2.04 -34.31
C TYR A 99 0.82 -1.07 -35.27
N LYS A 100 1.02 -1.27 -36.59
CA LYS A 100 0.44 -0.48 -37.66
C LYS A 100 -0.66 -1.23 -38.42
N ASN A 101 -0.63 -2.55 -38.43
CA ASN A 101 -1.57 -3.43 -39.13
C ASN A 101 -1.79 -4.73 -38.35
N VAL A 102 -2.76 -5.52 -38.79
CA VAL A 102 -3.19 -6.77 -38.14
C VAL A 102 -2.10 -7.83 -38.18
N GLU A 103 -1.31 -7.87 -39.26
CA GLU A 103 -0.21 -8.83 -39.43
C GLU A 103 0.86 -8.61 -38.36
N GLN A 104 1.23 -7.36 -38.09
CA GLN A 104 2.17 -7.03 -37.02
C GLN A 104 1.61 -7.39 -35.63
N LEU A 105 0.33 -7.13 -35.39
CA LEU A 105 -0.32 -7.52 -34.15
C LEU A 105 -0.26 -9.04 -33.96
N ALA A 106 -0.55 -9.82 -34.99
CA ALA A 106 -0.50 -11.28 -34.94
C ALA A 106 0.91 -11.79 -34.57
N GLN A 107 1.95 -11.26 -35.21
CA GLN A 107 3.36 -11.59 -34.91
C GLN A 107 3.74 -11.24 -33.46
N ILE A 108 3.36 -10.05 -32.99
CA ILE A 108 3.61 -9.63 -31.59
C ILE A 108 2.89 -10.58 -30.64
N THR A 109 1.61 -10.87 -30.91
CA THR A 109 0.80 -11.75 -30.06
C THR A 109 1.41 -13.15 -29.96
N GLU A 110 1.83 -13.73 -31.07
CA GLU A 110 2.49 -15.06 -31.09
C GLU A 110 3.74 -15.06 -30.20
N SER A 111 4.55 -14.01 -30.26
CA SER A 111 5.78 -13.88 -29.46
C SER A 111 5.51 -13.59 -27.97
N VAL A 112 4.40 -12.91 -27.65
CA VAL A 112 4.06 -12.48 -26.27
C VAL A 112 3.31 -13.57 -25.51
N MET A 113 2.51 -14.42 -26.16
CA MET A 113 1.71 -15.42 -25.47
C MET A 113 2.52 -16.40 -24.60
N PRO A 114 3.69 -16.90 -25.00
CA PRO A 114 4.56 -17.69 -24.11
C PRO A 114 5.00 -16.91 -22.87
N ILE A 115 5.27 -15.61 -23.01
CA ILE A 115 5.65 -14.72 -21.89
C ILE A 115 4.48 -14.55 -20.92
N VAL A 116 3.26 -14.33 -21.44
CA VAL A 116 2.04 -14.27 -20.63
C VAL A 116 1.84 -15.59 -19.86
N SER A 117 2.06 -16.72 -20.50
CA SER A 117 1.98 -18.03 -19.86
C SER A 117 3.00 -18.18 -18.73
N ARG A 118 4.23 -17.75 -18.99
CA ARG A 118 5.30 -17.77 -17.99
C ARG A 118 4.99 -16.87 -16.78
N PHE A 119 4.44 -15.66 -16.97
CA PHE A 119 3.97 -14.82 -15.87
C PHE A 119 2.91 -15.52 -15.01
N LYS A 120 1.95 -16.19 -15.64
CA LYS A 120 0.92 -16.95 -14.91
C LYS A 120 1.51 -18.12 -14.11
N GLU A 121 2.49 -18.82 -14.65
CA GLU A 121 3.22 -19.88 -13.93
C GLU A 121 3.94 -19.36 -12.69
N LEU A 122 4.48 -18.13 -12.77
CA LEU A 122 5.11 -17.43 -11.65
C LEU A 122 4.09 -16.83 -10.66
N GLY A 123 2.79 -16.96 -10.90
CA GLY A 123 1.73 -16.40 -10.06
C GLY A 123 1.55 -14.88 -10.25
N ILE A 124 2.10 -14.30 -11.30
CA ILE A 124 2.03 -12.87 -11.59
C ILE A 124 0.75 -12.56 -12.39
N SER A 125 -0.03 -11.59 -11.89
CA SER A 125 -1.22 -11.10 -12.58
C SER A 125 -0.82 -10.22 -13.77
N VAL A 126 -1.01 -10.73 -14.98
CA VAL A 126 -0.64 -10.05 -16.23
C VAL A 126 -1.86 -9.74 -17.08
N LYS A 127 -1.89 -8.54 -17.65
CA LYS A 127 -2.87 -8.12 -18.66
C LYS A 127 -2.15 -7.90 -19.99
N TYR A 128 -2.53 -8.64 -21.03
CA TYR A 128 -2.21 -8.30 -22.41
C TYR A 128 -3.33 -7.43 -22.96
N ASP A 129 -3.01 -6.19 -23.36
CA ASP A 129 -4.00 -5.22 -23.88
C ASP A 129 -3.80 -4.97 -25.36
N ASP A 130 -4.39 -5.83 -26.17
CA ASP A 130 -4.45 -5.77 -27.63
C ASP A 130 -5.69 -5.03 -28.16
N ALA A 131 -6.51 -4.41 -27.28
CA ALA A 131 -7.73 -3.72 -27.70
C ALA A 131 -7.47 -2.65 -28.75
N GLU A 132 -8.17 -2.72 -29.89
CA GLU A 132 -7.95 -1.85 -31.05
C GLU A 132 -8.59 -0.46 -30.90
N ASN A 133 -9.58 -0.33 -30.01
CA ASN A 133 -10.37 0.89 -29.84
C ASN A 133 -9.64 2.00 -29.07
N LYS A 134 -8.42 1.76 -28.58
CA LYS A 134 -7.62 2.71 -27.80
C LYS A 134 -6.20 2.82 -28.37
N ARG A 135 -5.74 4.06 -28.55
CA ARG A 135 -4.36 4.32 -28.97
C ARG A 135 -3.36 3.98 -27.86
N PRO A 136 -2.11 3.59 -28.18
CA PRO A 136 -1.09 3.25 -27.20
C PRO A 136 -0.90 4.31 -26.09
N GLY A 137 -0.81 5.59 -26.46
CA GLY A 137 -0.66 6.69 -25.49
C GLY A 137 -1.81 6.78 -24.48
N PHE A 138 -3.06 6.50 -24.90
CA PHE A 138 -4.18 6.42 -23.99
C PHE A 138 -4.03 5.23 -23.01
N LYS A 139 -3.64 4.07 -23.51
CA LYS A 139 -3.40 2.88 -22.68
C LYS A 139 -2.29 3.14 -21.65
N PHE A 140 -1.22 3.83 -22.06
CA PHE A 140 -0.11 4.18 -21.16
C PHE A 140 -0.61 5.01 -19.98
N ALA A 141 -1.35 6.09 -20.25
CA ALA A 141 -1.93 6.95 -19.21
C ALA A 141 -2.97 6.22 -18.35
N ASP A 142 -3.83 5.39 -18.95
CA ASP A 142 -4.85 4.62 -18.22
C ASP A 142 -4.24 3.63 -17.22
N TYR A 143 -3.19 2.90 -17.60
CA TYR A 143 -2.50 1.98 -16.71
C TYR A 143 -1.58 2.66 -15.69
N GLU A 144 -1.04 3.83 -16.03
CA GLU A 144 -0.32 4.68 -15.10
C GLU A 144 -1.24 5.24 -14.02
N LEU A 145 -2.43 5.76 -14.42
CA LEU A 145 -3.48 6.19 -13.50
C LEU A 145 -3.94 5.06 -12.56
N LYS A 146 -4.06 3.84 -13.09
CA LYS A 146 -4.44 2.63 -12.32
C LYS A 146 -3.32 2.09 -11.43
N GLY A 147 -2.12 2.62 -11.52
CA GLY A 147 -0.99 2.23 -10.70
C GLY A 147 -0.42 0.85 -10.98
N VAL A 148 -0.52 0.37 -12.23
CA VAL A 148 0.07 -0.92 -12.61
C VAL A 148 1.59 -0.86 -12.46
N PRO A 149 2.20 -1.73 -11.62
CA PRO A 149 3.61 -1.62 -11.24
C PRO A 149 4.59 -1.67 -12.42
N VAL A 150 4.36 -2.55 -13.40
CA VAL A 150 5.23 -2.72 -14.55
C VAL A 150 4.42 -2.65 -15.85
N ARG A 151 4.86 -1.81 -16.77
CA ARG A 151 4.36 -1.77 -18.14
C ARG A 151 5.44 -2.24 -19.11
N LEU A 152 5.09 -3.22 -19.93
CA LEU A 152 5.89 -3.69 -21.05
C LEU A 152 5.29 -3.17 -22.35
N VAL A 153 6.11 -2.55 -23.19
CA VAL A 153 5.69 -2.09 -24.52
C VAL A 153 6.54 -2.79 -25.57
N ILE A 154 5.88 -3.34 -26.58
CA ILE A 154 6.55 -4.12 -27.60
C ILE A 154 5.98 -3.77 -28.98
N GLY A 155 6.86 -3.39 -29.89
CA GLY A 155 6.54 -3.14 -31.29
C GLY A 155 7.27 -4.11 -32.22
N ALA A 156 6.96 -4.03 -33.54
CA ALA A 156 7.60 -4.88 -34.54
C ALA A 156 9.14 -4.71 -34.55
N ARG A 157 9.64 -3.49 -34.37
CA ARG A 157 11.09 -3.20 -34.30
C ARG A 157 11.77 -3.80 -33.06
N ASP A 158 11.03 -3.83 -31.96
CA ASP A 158 11.54 -4.36 -30.70
C ASP A 158 11.64 -5.88 -30.80
N LEU A 159 10.66 -6.52 -31.45
CA LEU A 159 10.73 -7.95 -31.77
C LEU A 159 11.93 -8.30 -32.65
N GLU A 160 12.20 -7.52 -33.70
CA GLU A 160 13.35 -7.73 -34.57
C GLU A 160 14.69 -7.65 -33.82
N LYS A 161 14.76 -6.78 -32.82
CA LYS A 161 15.93 -6.62 -31.94
C LYS A 161 15.96 -7.62 -30.78
N GLY A 162 14.87 -8.33 -30.53
CA GLY A 162 14.72 -9.21 -29.36
C GLY A 162 14.67 -8.49 -28.01
N VAL A 163 14.11 -7.27 -27.97
CA VAL A 163 14.00 -6.42 -26.78
C VAL A 163 12.54 -6.02 -26.50
N VAL A 164 12.30 -5.46 -25.33
CA VAL A 164 11.02 -4.89 -24.89
C VAL A 164 11.29 -3.63 -24.04
N GLU A 165 10.50 -2.58 -24.20
CA GLU A 165 10.53 -1.43 -23.29
C GLU A 165 9.86 -1.83 -21.97
N VAL A 166 10.58 -1.64 -20.88
CA VAL A 166 10.12 -1.82 -19.49
C VAL A 166 9.96 -0.46 -18.86
N MET A 167 8.81 -0.18 -18.23
CA MET A 167 8.57 1.02 -17.44
C MET A 167 8.14 0.63 -16.04
N ARG A 168 8.77 1.23 -15.03
CA ARG A 168 8.44 1.13 -13.61
C ARG A 168 7.48 2.24 -13.22
N ARG A 169 6.40 1.91 -12.51
CA ARG A 169 5.45 2.93 -12.04
C ARG A 169 5.96 3.76 -10.86
N ASP A 170 6.76 3.16 -9.97
CA ASP A 170 7.24 3.77 -8.74
C ASP A 170 8.33 4.84 -8.94
N THR A 171 9.06 4.80 -10.06
CA THR A 171 10.12 5.76 -10.42
C THR A 171 9.87 6.46 -11.75
N LEU A 172 8.93 5.98 -12.56
CA LEU A 172 8.66 6.39 -13.95
C LEU A 172 9.84 6.15 -14.91
N GLU A 173 10.84 5.40 -14.47
CA GLU A 173 11.99 5.03 -15.30
C GLU A 173 11.61 4.06 -16.40
N LYS A 174 12.24 4.24 -17.57
CA LYS A 174 12.08 3.39 -18.75
C LYS A 174 13.44 2.92 -19.23
N HIS A 175 13.49 1.66 -19.63
CA HIS A 175 14.68 1.08 -20.25
C HIS A 175 14.30 -0.06 -21.20
N GLU A 176 15.20 -0.43 -22.09
CA GLU A 176 15.07 -1.64 -22.90
C GLU A 176 15.66 -2.84 -22.15
N ALA A 177 14.96 -3.97 -22.21
CA ALA A 177 15.43 -5.24 -21.67
C ALA A 177 15.33 -6.35 -22.71
N PRO A 178 16.16 -7.39 -22.65
CA PRO A 178 16.03 -8.56 -23.53
C PRO A 178 14.65 -9.22 -23.37
N LEU A 179 14.03 -9.57 -24.49
CA LEU A 179 12.74 -10.28 -24.47
C LEU A 179 12.90 -11.70 -23.90
N ALA A 180 14.05 -12.33 -24.18
CA ALA A 180 14.40 -13.61 -23.59
C ALA A 180 14.60 -13.50 -22.07
N GLY A 181 13.84 -14.27 -21.29
CA GLY A 181 13.89 -14.25 -19.83
C GLY A 181 13.19 -13.05 -19.18
N ILE A 182 12.43 -12.27 -19.94
CA ILE A 182 11.76 -11.05 -19.42
C ILE A 182 10.83 -11.33 -18.24
N ALA A 183 10.16 -12.49 -18.21
CA ALA A 183 9.25 -12.81 -17.13
C ALA A 183 9.99 -13.02 -15.79
N ASP A 184 11.11 -13.70 -15.81
CA ASP A 184 11.94 -13.92 -14.62
C ASP A 184 12.61 -12.61 -14.17
N TYR A 185 13.05 -11.76 -15.11
CA TYR A 185 13.52 -10.39 -14.82
C TYR A 185 12.45 -9.55 -14.13
N VAL A 186 11.23 -9.51 -14.69
CA VAL A 186 10.13 -8.72 -14.13
C VAL A 186 9.69 -9.26 -12.77
N ASN A 187 9.76 -10.57 -12.55
CA ASN A 187 9.50 -11.15 -11.23
C ASN A 187 10.44 -10.56 -10.16
N THR A 188 11.72 -10.45 -10.45
CA THR A 188 12.70 -9.78 -9.56
C THR A 188 12.39 -8.28 -9.43
N LEU A 189 12.07 -7.61 -10.54
CA LEU A 189 11.75 -6.19 -10.57
C LEU A 189 10.53 -5.85 -9.70
N LEU A 190 9.51 -6.71 -9.65
CA LEU A 190 8.34 -6.50 -8.79
C LEU A 190 8.72 -6.49 -7.30
N GLU A 191 9.63 -7.36 -6.87
CA GLU A 191 10.14 -7.36 -5.49
C GLU A 191 10.97 -6.10 -5.20
N GLU A 192 11.78 -5.64 -6.16
CA GLU A 192 12.50 -4.37 -6.03
C GLU A 192 11.55 -3.17 -5.91
N ILE A 193 10.48 -3.13 -6.70
CA ILE A 193 9.43 -2.10 -6.61
C ILE A 193 8.75 -2.14 -5.25
N GLN A 194 8.38 -3.33 -4.76
CA GLN A 194 7.77 -3.52 -3.45
C GLN A 194 8.67 -2.95 -2.35
N GLN A 195 9.97 -3.28 -2.38
CA GLN A 195 10.94 -2.80 -1.39
C GLN A 195 11.14 -1.28 -1.50
N ASN A 196 11.27 -0.72 -2.72
CA ASN A 196 11.45 0.71 -2.92
C ASN A 196 10.27 1.53 -2.37
N ILE A 197 9.04 1.08 -2.59
CA ILE A 197 7.82 1.73 -2.05
C ILE A 197 7.83 1.69 -0.52
N PHE A 198 8.20 0.56 0.07
CA PHE A 198 8.34 0.41 1.52
C PHE A 198 9.42 1.35 2.08
N ASP A 199 10.59 1.37 1.47
CA ASP A 199 11.73 2.18 1.92
C ASP A 199 11.45 3.67 1.86
N LYS A 200 10.76 4.15 0.81
CA LYS A 200 10.30 5.54 0.69
C LYS A 200 9.39 5.93 1.86
N ALA A 201 8.41 5.10 2.18
CA ALA A 201 7.49 5.37 3.28
C ALA A 201 8.19 5.28 4.64
N ALA A 202 9.06 4.29 4.84
CA ALA A 202 9.85 4.14 6.06
C ALA A 202 10.79 5.34 6.28
N LYS A 203 11.44 5.80 5.21
CA LYS A 203 12.30 6.99 5.25
C LYS A 203 11.50 8.25 5.60
N LEU A 204 10.36 8.49 4.95
CA LEU A 204 9.49 9.63 5.26
C LEU A 204 9.10 9.65 6.74
N ARG A 205 8.70 8.50 7.27
CA ARG A 205 8.36 8.37 8.69
C ARG A 205 9.56 8.66 9.59
N ALA A 206 10.75 8.14 9.26
CA ALA A 206 11.96 8.39 10.03
C ALA A 206 12.35 9.87 10.03
N ASP A 207 12.35 10.49 8.86
CA ASP A 207 12.70 11.90 8.67
C ASP A 207 11.74 12.86 9.37
N ARG A 208 10.47 12.43 9.58
CA ARG A 208 9.40 13.23 10.23
C ARG A 208 9.01 12.69 11.61
N THR A 209 9.90 11.97 12.27
CA THR A 209 9.72 11.58 13.69
C THR A 209 10.70 12.38 14.53
N TYR A 210 10.16 13.22 15.42
CA TYR A 210 10.94 14.18 16.21
C TYR A 210 10.89 13.81 17.70
N ILE A 211 12.02 13.98 18.38
CA ILE A 211 12.08 13.96 19.84
C ILE A 211 12.01 15.41 20.31
N CYS A 212 11.06 15.73 21.18
CA CYS A 212 10.85 17.05 21.73
C CYS A 212 10.88 16.96 23.27
N ASP A 213 11.93 17.55 23.85
CA ASP A 213 12.14 17.53 25.31
C ASP A 213 11.53 18.75 26.00
N SER A 214 11.01 19.72 25.25
CA SER A 214 10.31 20.89 25.76
C SER A 214 9.01 21.17 25.01
N TYR A 215 8.08 21.81 25.72
CA TYR A 215 6.78 22.22 25.14
C TYR A 215 6.96 23.31 24.06
N ASP A 216 7.96 24.19 24.22
CA ASP A 216 8.24 25.23 23.22
C ASP A 216 8.81 24.66 21.91
N ASP A 217 9.68 23.64 21.99
CA ASP A 217 10.16 22.94 20.80
C ASP A 217 9.00 22.19 20.10
N PHE A 218 8.12 21.53 20.86
CA PHE A 218 6.92 20.90 20.33
C PHE A 218 6.02 21.91 19.59
N LYS A 219 5.68 23.04 20.20
CA LYS A 219 4.86 24.09 19.58
C LYS A 219 5.48 24.65 18.30
N ALA A 220 6.78 24.81 18.28
CA ALA A 220 7.49 25.35 17.12
C ALA A 220 7.46 24.41 15.90
N ARG A 221 7.25 23.11 16.10
CA ARG A 221 7.33 22.08 15.04
C ARG A 221 5.98 21.50 14.65
N ILE A 222 4.97 21.52 15.52
CA ILE A 222 3.72 20.77 15.34
C ILE A 222 3.00 21.11 14.04
N ASP A 223 3.02 22.38 13.61
CA ASP A 223 2.38 22.84 12.38
C ASP A 223 3.00 22.23 11.12
N GLY A 224 4.25 21.79 11.18
CA GLY A 224 4.94 21.11 10.08
C GLY A 224 4.50 19.65 9.87
N GLY A 225 3.71 19.10 10.79
CA GLY A 225 3.32 17.70 10.79
C GLY A 225 4.45 16.75 11.18
N GLY A 226 4.11 15.48 11.34
CA GLY A 226 5.05 14.43 11.75
C GLY A 226 4.61 13.73 13.04
N PHE A 227 5.44 12.81 13.52
CA PHE A 227 5.30 12.19 14.82
C PHE A 227 6.21 12.88 15.83
N PHE A 228 5.68 13.16 17.00
CA PHE A 228 6.40 13.82 18.08
C PHE A 228 6.47 12.92 19.30
N LEU A 229 7.68 12.57 19.72
CA LEU A 229 7.96 11.83 20.95
C LEU A 229 8.24 12.85 22.05
N CYS A 230 7.25 13.09 22.88
CA CYS A 230 7.28 14.12 23.93
C CYS A 230 7.10 13.48 25.29
N HIS A 231 7.62 14.11 26.34
CA HIS A 231 7.29 13.79 27.71
C HIS A 231 5.86 14.21 28.02
N TRP A 232 5.13 13.36 28.72
CA TRP A 232 3.76 13.62 29.16
C TRP A 232 3.59 13.13 30.61
N ASP A 233 2.92 13.92 31.43
CA ASP A 233 2.66 13.61 32.84
C ASP A 233 1.50 12.63 33.08
N GLY A 234 0.78 12.25 32.00
CA GLY A 234 -0.32 11.30 32.05
C GLY A 234 -1.65 11.88 32.53
N THR A 235 -1.75 13.22 32.68
CA THR A 235 -2.96 13.87 33.17
C THR A 235 -3.90 14.32 32.05
N PRO A 236 -5.24 14.28 32.28
CA PRO A 236 -6.21 14.84 31.35
C PRO A 236 -6.06 16.34 31.12
N GLU A 237 -5.63 17.09 32.14
CA GLU A 237 -5.42 18.53 32.11
C GLU A 237 -4.33 18.90 31.11
N THR A 238 -3.21 18.20 31.13
CA THR A 238 -2.12 18.40 30.15
C THR A 238 -2.56 17.97 28.75
N GLU A 239 -3.34 16.88 28.60
CA GLU A 239 -3.89 16.46 27.33
C GLU A 239 -4.78 17.54 26.69
N GLU A 240 -5.67 18.17 27.49
CA GLU A 240 -6.54 19.24 27.00
C GLU A 240 -5.77 20.53 26.63
N LEU A 241 -4.64 20.79 27.32
CA LEU A 241 -3.77 21.93 26.98
C LEU A 241 -3.05 21.76 25.64
N ILE A 242 -2.74 20.53 25.26
CA ILE A 242 -2.02 20.19 24.02
C ILE A 242 -2.96 20.17 22.80
N LYS A 243 -4.22 19.82 22.98
CA LYS A 243 -5.25 19.79 21.94
C LYS A 243 -5.69 21.18 21.52
#